data_b9564bc0ac79bdfdc5e379326541cd4b
#
_entry.id   b9564bc0ac79bdfdc5e379326541cd4b
#
_cell.length_a   1.000
_cell.length_b   1.000
_cell.length_c   1.000
_cell.angle_alpha   90.00
_cell.angle_beta   90.00
_cell.angle_gamma   90.00
#
_symmetry.space_group_name_H-M   'P 1'
#
loop_
_entity.id
_entity.type
_entity.pdbx_description
1 polymer ?
#
loop_
_entity_poly.entity_id
_entity_poly.type
_entity_poly.pdbx_seq_one_letter_code
_entity_poly.pdbx_strand_id
1 'polypeptide(L)'
;MELVSIITPSYKSERFIAECIESVLSQTYENWEMIIVDDCSTDNSNEIIEMYCKKDARIKLIQLEHNSGPAVARNTAIKEAKGRFIAFLDADDLWVKEKLQKQIAFMLENDIAFSFSEYVKIDEHSQVISEVIHRPKKVDYKRMLKSNYIPCLTVIYDSAKLSKVYMPLILKRQDYALWLRILKKVDFAYCYNEPLAKYRFYSGSLSSNKFVAAMYVWKLYREIEKLSLAKALYYFVNYVIISFIKYKK
;
A
#
# COMPACT_ATOMS: atom_id res chain seq x y z
N MET A 1 -16.78 8.95 14.71
CA MET A 1 -15.60 8.69 13.86
C MET A 1 -15.90 7.53 12.94
N GLU A 2 -15.49 7.58 11.67
CA GLU A 2 -15.70 6.52 10.68
C GLU A 2 -14.72 5.37 10.90
N LEU A 3 -15.13 4.11 10.70
CA LEU A 3 -14.24 2.96 10.83
C LEU A 3 -13.23 2.90 9.68
N VAL A 4 -11.96 2.65 10.01
CA VAL A 4 -10.87 2.42 9.06
C VAL A 4 -10.46 0.95 9.12
N SER A 5 -10.49 0.24 7.99
CA SER A 5 -9.91 -1.10 7.89
C SER A 5 -8.49 -1.02 7.33
N ILE A 6 -7.53 -1.52 8.09
CA ILE A 6 -6.11 -1.56 7.74
C ILE A 6 -5.81 -2.93 7.17
N ILE A 7 -5.35 -2.97 5.92
CA ILE A 7 -5.08 -4.18 5.14
C ILE A 7 -3.60 -4.48 5.19
N THR A 8 -3.23 -5.59 5.83
CA THR A 8 -1.83 -5.97 6.04
C THR A 8 -1.58 -7.40 5.57
N PRO A 9 -0.93 -7.60 4.42
CA PRO A 9 -0.43 -8.91 4.04
C PRO A 9 0.81 -9.24 4.86
N SER A 10 0.93 -10.49 5.31
CA SER A 10 2.08 -11.02 6.04
C SER A 10 2.62 -12.26 5.33
N TYR A 11 3.93 -12.35 5.17
CA TYR A 11 4.63 -13.56 4.78
C TYR A 11 6.08 -13.51 5.25
N LYS A 12 6.46 -14.42 6.17
CA LYS A 12 7.80 -14.46 6.79
C LYS A 12 8.24 -13.10 7.33
N SER A 13 7.38 -12.51 8.14
CA SER A 13 7.51 -11.14 8.64
C SER A 13 7.91 -11.07 10.12
N GLU A 14 8.37 -12.17 10.73
CA GLU A 14 8.71 -12.26 12.17
C GLU A 14 9.62 -11.13 12.65
N ARG A 15 10.52 -10.63 11.79
CA ARG A 15 11.45 -9.56 12.11
C ARG A 15 10.79 -8.19 12.33
N PHE A 16 9.68 -7.91 11.66
CA PHE A 16 9.14 -6.56 11.55
C PHE A 16 7.67 -6.43 11.94
N ILE A 17 6.92 -7.52 11.93
CA ILE A 17 5.47 -7.48 12.14
C ILE A 17 5.07 -6.89 13.50
N ALA A 18 5.87 -7.11 14.55
CA ALA A 18 5.62 -6.52 15.86
C ALA A 18 5.67 -4.99 15.81
N GLU A 19 6.72 -4.40 15.22
CA GLU A 19 6.84 -2.94 15.06
C GLU A 19 5.72 -2.37 14.17
N CYS A 20 5.34 -3.09 13.11
CA CYS A 20 4.23 -2.72 12.24
C CYS A 20 2.93 -2.60 13.06
N ILE A 21 2.57 -3.61 13.85
CA ILE A 21 1.38 -3.61 14.71
C ILE A 21 1.45 -2.50 15.76
N GLU A 22 2.58 -2.31 16.42
CA GLU A 22 2.78 -1.23 17.41
C GLU A 22 2.59 0.16 16.79
N SER A 23 2.98 0.35 15.52
CA SER A 23 2.76 1.60 14.81
C SER A 23 1.26 1.90 14.59
N VAL A 24 0.44 0.85 14.48
CA VAL A 24 -1.02 0.96 14.38
C VAL A 24 -1.65 1.17 15.77
N LEU A 25 -1.22 0.44 16.78
CA LEU A 25 -1.69 0.61 18.15
C LEU A 25 -1.45 2.03 18.70
N SER A 26 -0.38 2.67 18.24
CA SER A 26 -0.02 4.05 18.64
C SER A 26 -0.83 5.14 17.93
N GLN A 27 -1.73 4.81 16.98
CA GLN A 27 -2.48 5.79 16.23
C GLN A 27 -3.40 6.64 17.14
N THR A 28 -3.40 7.96 16.93
CA THR A 28 -4.30 8.88 17.65
C THR A 28 -5.76 8.76 17.23
N TYR A 29 -6.02 8.17 16.08
CA TYR A 29 -7.36 7.83 15.59
C TYR A 29 -7.73 6.44 16.08
N GLU A 30 -8.73 6.29 16.95
CA GLU A 30 -9.00 5.04 17.67
C GLU A 30 -9.96 4.08 16.95
N ASN A 31 -10.78 4.57 16.00
CA ASN A 31 -11.80 3.76 15.34
C ASN A 31 -11.26 3.05 14.10
N TRP A 32 -10.46 2.00 14.32
CA TRP A 32 -9.88 1.16 13.27
C TRP A 32 -10.01 -0.33 13.60
N GLU A 33 -9.92 -1.15 12.57
CA GLU A 33 -9.61 -2.57 12.64
C GLU A 33 -8.39 -2.85 11.78
N MET A 34 -7.53 -3.79 12.20
CA MET A 34 -6.37 -4.25 11.43
C MET A 34 -6.60 -5.71 11.03
N ILE A 35 -6.61 -5.97 9.73
CA ILE A 35 -6.83 -7.32 9.18
C ILE A 35 -5.52 -7.78 8.57
N ILE A 36 -4.83 -8.65 9.30
CA ILE A 36 -3.57 -9.26 8.89
C ILE A 36 -3.89 -10.59 8.23
N VAL A 37 -3.47 -10.74 6.98
CA VAL A 37 -3.64 -12.02 6.25
C VAL A 37 -2.26 -12.61 6.03
N ASP A 38 -2.01 -13.72 6.70
CA ASP A 38 -0.77 -14.47 6.56
C ASP A 38 -0.83 -15.42 5.37
N ASP A 39 0.14 -15.31 4.49
CA ASP A 39 0.24 -16.06 3.23
C ASP A 39 1.05 -17.37 3.42
N CYS A 40 0.67 -18.18 4.41
CA CYS A 40 1.28 -19.45 4.75
C CYS A 40 2.76 -19.31 5.21
N SER A 41 3.01 -18.48 6.22
CA SER A 41 4.34 -18.33 6.83
C SER A 41 4.79 -19.58 7.57
N THR A 42 6.09 -19.82 7.54
CA THR A 42 6.76 -20.95 8.22
C THR A 42 7.72 -20.50 9.32
N ASP A 43 7.77 -19.21 9.60
CA ASP A 43 8.49 -18.58 10.69
C ASP A 43 7.54 -18.25 11.86
N ASN A 44 8.00 -17.52 12.87
CA ASN A 44 7.21 -17.16 14.04
C ASN A 44 6.21 -16.01 13.82
N SER A 45 5.95 -15.58 12.58
CA SER A 45 5.06 -14.47 12.26
C SER A 45 3.67 -14.66 12.88
N ASN A 46 3.07 -15.84 12.72
CA ASN A 46 1.72 -16.12 13.21
C ASN A 46 1.63 -16.09 14.73
N GLU A 47 2.61 -16.65 15.44
CA GLU A 47 2.67 -16.63 16.89
C GLU A 47 2.74 -15.21 17.44
N ILE A 48 3.55 -14.36 16.81
CA ILE A 48 3.67 -12.94 17.17
C ILE A 48 2.32 -12.23 16.96
N ILE A 49 1.69 -12.40 15.80
CA ILE A 49 0.40 -11.76 15.49
C ILE A 49 -0.69 -12.22 16.47
N GLU A 50 -0.78 -13.51 16.76
CA GLU A 50 -1.75 -14.06 17.72
C GLU A 50 -1.62 -13.46 19.13
N MET A 51 -0.38 -13.17 19.57
CA MET A 51 -0.17 -12.47 20.85
C MET A 51 -0.83 -11.11 20.86
N TYR A 52 -0.77 -10.36 19.74
CA TYR A 52 -1.45 -9.06 19.62
C TYR A 52 -2.95 -9.20 19.48
N CYS A 53 -3.46 -10.20 18.74
CA CYS A 53 -4.89 -10.49 18.65
C CYS A 53 -5.53 -10.78 20.03
N LYS A 54 -4.80 -11.43 20.93
CA LYS A 54 -5.25 -11.68 22.31
C LYS A 54 -5.30 -10.43 23.17
N LYS A 55 -4.47 -9.42 22.86
CA LYS A 55 -4.39 -8.15 23.62
C LYS A 55 -5.39 -7.10 23.13
N ASP A 56 -5.68 -7.08 21.83
CA ASP A 56 -6.55 -6.08 21.21
C ASP A 56 -7.47 -6.71 20.16
N ALA A 57 -8.77 -6.72 20.45
CA ALA A 57 -9.80 -7.34 19.60
C ALA A 57 -9.98 -6.63 18.22
N ARG A 58 -9.39 -5.45 18.02
CA ARG A 58 -9.37 -4.74 16.73
C ARG A 58 -8.40 -5.37 15.73
N ILE A 59 -7.46 -6.21 16.19
CA ILE A 59 -6.48 -6.92 15.36
C ILE A 59 -7.00 -8.33 15.07
N LYS A 60 -7.00 -8.71 13.80
CA LYS A 60 -7.48 -10.00 13.32
C LYS A 60 -6.42 -10.65 12.45
N LEU A 61 -6.19 -11.94 12.66
CA LEU A 61 -5.35 -12.79 11.84
C LEU A 61 -6.23 -13.73 11.00
N ILE A 62 -5.91 -13.83 9.72
CA ILE A 62 -6.44 -14.83 8.79
C ILE A 62 -5.23 -15.54 8.18
N GLN A 63 -5.19 -16.86 8.29
CA GLN A 63 -4.12 -17.67 7.73
C GLN A 63 -4.61 -18.34 6.45
N LEU A 64 -3.84 -18.20 5.36
CA LEU A 64 -4.12 -18.90 4.10
C LEU A 64 -3.52 -20.31 4.15
N GLU A 65 -4.21 -21.27 3.55
CA GLU A 65 -3.76 -22.66 3.49
C GLU A 65 -2.51 -22.86 2.62
N HIS A 66 -2.32 -21.97 1.65
CA HIS A 66 -1.21 -22.03 0.68
C HIS A 66 -0.65 -20.64 0.41
N ASN A 67 0.65 -20.57 0.11
CA ASN A 67 1.25 -19.32 -0.35
C ASN A 67 0.67 -18.94 -1.73
N SER A 68 -0.20 -17.94 -1.72
CA SER A 68 -1.01 -17.49 -2.86
C SER A 68 -0.58 -16.12 -3.39
N GLY A 69 0.37 -15.49 -2.71
CA GLY A 69 0.94 -14.20 -3.05
C GLY A 69 0.19 -13.00 -2.46
N PRO A 70 0.86 -11.83 -2.43
CA PRO A 70 0.38 -10.66 -1.70
C PRO A 70 -0.92 -10.06 -2.25
N ALA A 71 -1.27 -10.33 -3.52
CA ALA A 71 -2.55 -9.89 -4.08
C ALA A 71 -3.72 -10.64 -3.47
N VAL A 72 -3.58 -11.97 -3.28
CA VAL A 72 -4.61 -12.81 -2.67
C VAL A 72 -4.76 -12.43 -1.20
N ALA A 73 -3.66 -12.31 -0.47
CA ALA A 73 -3.68 -11.91 0.94
C ALA A 73 -4.39 -10.55 1.13
N ARG A 74 -4.02 -9.51 0.35
CA ARG A 74 -4.70 -8.21 0.44
C ARG A 74 -6.17 -8.29 0.03
N ASN A 75 -6.52 -9.05 -1.01
CA ASN A 75 -7.92 -9.21 -1.43
C ASN A 75 -8.77 -9.91 -0.38
N THR A 76 -8.21 -10.91 0.31
CA THR A 76 -8.85 -11.56 1.44
C THR A 76 -9.13 -10.56 2.57
N ALA A 77 -8.14 -9.74 2.93
CA ALA A 77 -8.33 -8.69 3.93
C ALA A 77 -9.35 -7.62 3.49
N ILE A 78 -9.32 -7.17 2.22
CA ILE A 78 -10.31 -6.22 1.68
C ILE A 78 -11.73 -6.83 1.74
N LYS A 79 -11.88 -8.12 1.48
CA LYS A 79 -13.18 -8.80 1.55
C LYS A 79 -13.76 -8.74 2.96
N GLU A 80 -12.95 -8.99 3.98
CA GLU A 80 -13.33 -9.00 5.39
C GLU A 80 -13.46 -7.60 6.01
N ALA A 81 -12.90 -6.57 5.38
CA ALA A 81 -12.93 -5.19 5.85
C ALA A 81 -14.36 -4.69 6.07
N LYS A 82 -14.62 -4.04 7.21
CA LYS A 82 -15.92 -3.46 7.58
C LYS A 82 -15.92 -1.93 7.57
N GLY A 83 -14.73 -1.32 7.50
CA GLY A 83 -14.54 0.11 7.54
C GLY A 83 -15.00 0.81 6.26
N ARG A 84 -15.46 2.06 6.45
CA ARG A 84 -15.69 2.99 5.34
C ARG A 84 -14.37 3.29 4.62
N PHE A 85 -13.32 3.52 5.36
CA PHE A 85 -12.00 3.79 4.80
C PHE A 85 -11.15 2.51 4.76
N ILE A 86 -10.52 2.26 3.62
CA ILE A 86 -9.59 1.15 3.43
C ILE A 86 -8.19 1.73 3.33
N ALA A 87 -7.32 1.35 4.25
CA ALA A 87 -5.92 1.76 4.30
C ALA A 87 -5.00 0.53 4.12
N PHE A 88 -3.80 0.75 3.59
CA PHE A 88 -2.83 -0.33 3.35
C PHE A 88 -1.56 -0.11 4.15
N LEU A 89 -1.08 -1.18 4.79
CA LEU A 89 0.19 -1.20 5.51
C LEU A 89 0.85 -2.55 5.31
N ASP A 90 2.04 -2.57 4.72
CA ASP A 90 2.79 -3.81 4.55
C ASP A 90 3.47 -4.19 5.88
N ALA A 91 3.66 -5.49 6.14
CA ALA A 91 4.10 -6.03 7.42
C ALA A 91 5.51 -5.60 7.88
N ASP A 92 6.29 -5.03 6.97
CA ASP A 92 7.64 -4.52 7.20
C ASP A 92 7.73 -2.98 7.27
N ASP A 93 6.60 -2.28 7.07
CA ASP A 93 6.51 -0.82 7.08
C ASP A 93 5.90 -0.27 8.37
N LEU A 94 6.05 1.05 8.61
CA LEU A 94 5.52 1.72 9.80
C LEU A 94 4.70 2.96 9.43
N TRP A 95 3.76 3.31 10.29
CA TRP A 95 3.03 4.56 10.23
C TRP A 95 3.49 5.56 11.30
N VAL A 96 3.35 6.84 10.99
CA VAL A 96 3.46 7.93 11.97
C VAL A 96 2.17 7.95 12.77
N LYS A 97 2.29 8.23 14.05
CA LYS A 97 1.20 8.15 15.06
C LYS A 97 -0.06 8.96 14.70
N GLU A 98 0.06 10.07 13.96
CA GLU A 98 -1.06 10.92 13.55
C GLU A 98 -1.60 10.61 12.14
N LYS A 99 -1.11 9.54 11.48
CA LYS A 99 -1.44 9.28 10.08
C LYS A 99 -2.94 9.16 9.82
N LEU A 100 -3.62 8.28 10.53
CA LEU A 100 -5.05 8.08 10.32
C LEU A 100 -5.83 9.35 10.59
N GLN A 101 -5.55 10.02 11.71
CA GLN A 101 -6.23 11.25 12.10
C GLN A 101 -6.13 12.34 11.03
N LYS A 102 -4.91 12.64 10.59
CA LYS A 102 -4.64 13.70 9.60
C LYS A 102 -5.21 13.37 8.23
N GLN A 103 -4.98 12.16 7.76
CA GLN A 103 -5.36 11.79 6.41
C GLN A 103 -6.88 11.58 6.27
N ILE A 104 -7.56 11.04 7.29
CA ILE A 104 -9.03 10.92 7.30
C ILE A 104 -9.70 12.31 7.39
N ALA A 105 -9.20 13.20 8.26
CA ALA A 105 -9.71 14.57 8.33
C ALA A 105 -9.58 15.26 6.97
N PHE A 106 -8.41 15.21 6.34
CA PHE A 106 -8.16 15.74 5.01
C PHE A 106 -9.13 15.21 3.94
N MET A 107 -9.41 13.90 3.98
CA MET A 107 -10.34 13.29 3.03
C MET A 107 -11.78 13.75 3.24
N LEU A 108 -12.22 13.85 4.49
CA LEU A 108 -13.58 14.27 4.85
C LEU A 108 -13.82 15.76 4.55
N GLU A 109 -12.89 16.62 4.95
CA GLU A 109 -12.99 18.09 4.76
C GLU A 109 -12.99 18.51 3.29
N ASN A 110 -12.30 17.76 2.43
CA ASN A 110 -12.16 18.07 1.01
C ASN A 110 -12.97 17.15 0.08
N ASP A 111 -13.83 16.31 0.64
CA ASP A 111 -14.66 15.34 -0.09
C ASP A 111 -13.86 14.37 -0.99
N ILE A 112 -12.64 13.99 -0.57
CA ILE A 112 -11.69 13.17 -1.32
C ILE A 112 -12.01 11.68 -1.16
N ALA A 113 -12.13 10.96 -2.28
CA ALA A 113 -12.35 9.52 -2.29
C ALA A 113 -11.07 8.68 -2.31
N PHE A 114 -9.95 9.24 -2.75
CA PHE A 114 -8.67 8.54 -2.86
C PHE A 114 -7.51 9.47 -2.49
N SER A 115 -6.78 9.11 -1.43
CA SER A 115 -5.64 9.88 -0.95
C SER A 115 -4.40 9.02 -0.70
N PHE A 116 -3.26 9.67 -0.67
CA PHE A 116 -1.96 9.12 -0.27
C PHE A 116 -1.17 10.19 0.46
N SER A 117 -0.02 9.84 1.05
CA SER A 117 0.84 10.79 1.75
C SER A 117 2.27 10.75 1.23
N GLU A 118 3.09 11.71 1.65
CA GLU A 118 4.52 11.61 1.60
C GLU A 118 5.03 10.58 2.61
N TYR A 119 6.32 10.21 2.53
CA TYR A 119 6.93 9.23 3.41
C TYR A 119 8.44 9.47 3.53
N VAL A 120 9.07 8.81 4.49
CA VAL A 120 10.52 8.68 4.61
C VAL A 120 10.92 7.22 4.42
N LYS A 121 12.19 6.96 4.14
CA LYS A 121 12.74 5.59 4.18
C LYS A 121 13.40 5.34 5.52
N ILE A 122 13.26 4.11 6.00
CA ILE A 122 13.96 3.60 7.18
C ILE A 122 14.77 2.35 6.80
N ASP A 123 15.79 2.07 7.57
CA ASP A 123 16.57 0.82 7.47
C ASP A 123 15.92 -0.34 8.25
N GLU A 124 16.62 -1.47 8.34
CA GLU A 124 16.19 -2.64 9.12
C GLU A 124 16.12 -2.42 10.62
N HIS A 125 16.75 -1.36 11.15
CA HIS A 125 16.73 -0.95 12.54
C HIS A 125 15.78 0.23 12.81
N SER A 126 14.86 0.51 11.87
CA SER A 126 13.88 1.60 11.95
C SER A 126 14.48 3.02 11.99
N GLN A 127 15.78 3.17 11.65
CA GLN A 127 16.43 4.47 11.56
C GLN A 127 16.10 5.15 10.23
N VAL A 128 15.81 6.45 10.27
CA VAL A 128 15.51 7.22 9.05
C VAL A 128 16.79 7.38 8.22
N ILE A 129 16.75 6.93 6.96
CA ILE A 129 17.88 6.93 6.02
C ILE A 129 17.63 7.81 4.77
N SER A 130 16.56 8.57 4.73
CA SER A 130 16.28 9.48 3.63
C SER A 130 15.69 10.80 4.11
N GLU A 131 15.83 11.85 3.30
CA GLU A 131 14.95 13.00 3.39
C GLU A 131 13.50 12.61 3.09
N VAL A 132 12.57 13.55 3.31
CA VAL A 132 11.16 13.35 2.94
C VAL A 132 11.05 13.11 1.44
N ILE A 133 10.42 12.01 1.08
CA ILE A 133 10.15 11.69 -0.31
C ILE A 133 8.87 12.41 -0.74
N HIS A 134 9.05 13.60 -1.27
CA HIS A 134 7.96 14.45 -1.76
C HIS A 134 7.20 13.82 -2.92
N ARG A 135 5.90 14.03 -2.95
CA ARG A 135 5.00 13.52 -3.98
C ARG A 135 4.20 14.65 -4.65
N PRO A 136 3.72 14.43 -5.89
CA PRO A 136 2.85 15.42 -6.53
C PRO A 136 1.57 15.61 -5.70
N LYS A 137 1.10 16.85 -5.55
CA LYS A 137 -0.13 17.20 -4.81
C LYS A 137 -1.35 16.38 -5.26
N LYS A 138 -1.43 16.06 -6.54
CA LYS A 138 -2.46 15.18 -7.11
C LYS A 138 -1.94 14.41 -8.32
N VAL A 139 -2.52 13.25 -8.55
CA VAL A 139 -2.16 12.34 -9.65
C VAL A 139 -3.43 11.82 -10.30
N ASP A 140 -3.52 11.95 -11.62
CA ASP A 140 -4.58 11.36 -12.45
C ASP A 140 -4.14 10.01 -13.05
N TYR A 141 -5.06 9.33 -13.72
CA TYR A 141 -4.82 8.06 -14.41
C TYR A 141 -3.66 8.15 -15.42
N LYS A 142 -3.63 9.20 -16.26
CA LYS A 142 -2.62 9.36 -17.31
C LYS A 142 -1.23 9.59 -16.72
N ARG A 143 -1.14 10.35 -15.64
CA ARG A 143 0.11 10.59 -14.92
C ARG A 143 0.59 9.31 -14.24
N MET A 144 -0.32 8.54 -13.62
CA MET A 144 0.00 7.23 -13.05
C MET A 144 0.54 6.26 -14.09
N LEU A 145 -0.02 6.19 -15.30
CA LEU A 145 0.54 5.35 -16.36
C LEU A 145 2.00 5.68 -16.72
N LYS A 146 2.49 6.90 -16.47
CA LYS A 146 3.89 7.26 -16.73
C LYS A 146 4.85 6.83 -15.62
N SER A 147 4.38 6.68 -14.39
CA SER A 147 5.17 6.21 -13.23
C SER A 147 4.25 5.93 -12.05
N ASN A 148 4.57 4.92 -11.24
CA ASN A 148 3.91 4.75 -9.93
C ASN A 148 4.39 5.86 -8.97
N TYR A 149 3.48 6.78 -8.63
CA TYR A 149 3.71 7.87 -7.68
C TYR A 149 3.19 7.56 -6.28
N ILE A 150 2.42 6.50 -6.11
CA ILE A 150 1.64 6.20 -4.91
C ILE A 150 2.18 4.93 -4.25
N PRO A 151 2.99 5.04 -3.17
CA PRO A 151 3.42 3.88 -2.39
C PRO A 151 2.26 3.26 -1.60
N CYS A 152 2.22 1.93 -1.53
CA CYS A 152 1.12 1.17 -0.94
C CYS A 152 0.82 1.62 0.50
N LEU A 153 1.82 1.69 1.35
CA LEU A 153 1.70 2.05 2.78
C LEU A 153 1.14 3.45 3.04
N THR A 154 1.05 4.31 2.03
CA THR A 154 0.59 5.70 2.19
C THR A 154 -0.89 5.89 1.87
N VAL A 155 -1.53 4.88 1.31
CA VAL A 155 -2.87 4.97 0.69
C VAL A 155 -4.00 4.81 1.69
N ILE A 156 -5.03 5.65 1.49
CA ILE A 156 -6.39 5.46 2.03
C ILE A 156 -7.41 5.75 0.92
N TYR A 157 -8.44 4.91 0.78
CA TYR A 157 -9.57 5.21 -0.09
C TYR A 157 -10.92 5.03 0.62
N ASP A 158 -11.94 5.78 0.20
CA ASP A 158 -13.31 5.75 0.73
C ASP A 158 -14.13 4.68 0.00
N SER A 159 -14.40 3.55 0.66
CA SER A 159 -15.17 2.45 0.10
C SER A 159 -16.67 2.76 -0.01
N ALA A 160 -17.19 3.75 0.72
CA ALA A 160 -18.57 4.20 0.56
C ALA A 160 -18.77 4.90 -0.79
N LYS A 161 -17.73 5.57 -1.31
CA LYS A 161 -17.75 6.23 -2.62
C LYS A 161 -17.36 5.29 -3.77
N LEU A 162 -16.43 4.36 -3.52
CA LEU A 162 -15.76 3.58 -4.57
C LEU A 162 -16.17 2.11 -4.59
N SER A 163 -16.89 1.63 -3.55
CA SER A 163 -17.03 0.23 -3.19
C SER A 163 -15.69 -0.42 -2.87
N LYS A 164 -15.68 -1.67 -2.46
CA LYS A 164 -14.42 -2.43 -2.30
C LYS A 164 -13.80 -2.67 -3.67
N VAL A 165 -12.56 -2.23 -3.86
CA VAL A 165 -11.81 -2.43 -5.11
C VAL A 165 -10.69 -3.44 -4.86
N TYR A 166 -10.67 -4.52 -5.64
CA TYR A 166 -9.74 -5.63 -5.47
C TYR A 166 -8.53 -5.52 -6.39
N MET A 167 -7.39 -6.00 -5.91
CA MET A 167 -6.14 -6.10 -6.69
C MET A 167 -6.27 -7.15 -7.80
N PRO A 168 -5.72 -6.91 -9.00
CA PRO A 168 -5.54 -7.99 -9.98
C PRO A 168 -4.58 -9.04 -9.44
N LEU A 169 -4.84 -10.32 -9.77
CA LEU A 169 -4.01 -11.44 -9.34
C LEU A 169 -2.74 -11.53 -10.22
N ILE A 170 -1.84 -10.58 -10.03
CA ILE A 170 -0.50 -10.54 -10.62
C ILE A 170 0.55 -10.58 -9.51
N LEU A 171 1.68 -11.21 -9.76
CA LEU A 171 2.70 -11.44 -8.73
C LEU A 171 3.41 -10.17 -8.26
N LYS A 172 3.55 -9.17 -9.13
CA LYS A 172 4.18 -7.88 -8.80
C LYS A 172 3.38 -6.72 -9.38
N ARG A 173 3.46 -5.52 -8.78
CA ARG A 173 2.75 -4.30 -9.20
C ARG A 173 1.23 -4.38 -9.07
N GLN A 174 0.73 -5.27 -8.22
CA GLN A 174 -0.70 -5.42 -7.93
C GLN A 174 -1.29 -4.16 -7.29
N ASP A 175 -0.53 -3.47 -6.44
CA ASP A 175 -0.83 -2.17 -5.86
C ASP A 175 -1.00 -1.10 -6.96
N TYR A 176 -0.03 -1.01 -7.85
CA TYR A 176 -0.08 -0.08 -8.98
C TYR A 176 -1.30 -0.32 -9.88
N ALA A 177 -1.61 -1.58 -10.16
CA ALA A 177 -2.80 -1.94 -10.91
C ALA A 177 -4.11 -1.56 -10.19
N LEU A 178 -4.15 -1.70 -8.86
CA LEU A 178 -5.29 -1.26 -8.05
C LEU A 178 -5.47 0.26 -8.14
N TRP A 179 -4.38 1.04 -8.03
CA TRP A 179 -4.46 2.50 -8.15
C TRP A 179 -4.99 2.95 -9.50
N LEU A 180 -4.59 2.28 -10.58
CA LEU A 180 -5.14 2.56 -11.92
C LEU A 180 -6.63 2.22 -12.00
N ARG A 181 -7.09 1.12 -11.38
CA ARG A 181 -8.53 0.79 -11.29
C ARG A 181 -9.32 1.86 -10.55
N ILE A 182 -8.81 2.35 -9.43
CA ILE A 182 -9.44 3.43 -8.66
C ILE A 182 -9.48 4.72 -9.48
N LEU A 183 -8.38 5.10 -10.14
CA LEU A 183 -8.28 6.30 -10.97
C LEU A 183 -9.11 6.27 -12.26
N LYS A 184 -9.76 5.15 -12.58
CA LYS A 184 -10.83 5.09 -13.59
C LYS A 184 -12.21 5.48 -13.03
N LYS A 185 -12.35 5.56 -11.71
CA LYS A 185 -13.61 5.91 -11.02
C LYS A 185 -13.57 7.32 -10.44
N VAL A 186 -12.39 7.91 -10.28
CA VAL A 186 -12.16 9.28 -9.76
C VAL A 186 -11.16 10.01 -10.64
N ASP A 187 -11.26 11.33 -10.69
CA ASP A 187 -10.37 12.16 -11.52
C ASP A 187 -8.93 12.18 -10.97
N PHE A 188 -8.78 12.21 -9.64
CA PHE A 188 -7.48 12.35 -8.97
C PHE A 188 -7.38 11.52 -7.70
N ALA A 189 -6.15 11.07 -7.42
CA ALA A 189 -5.68 10.78 -6.08
C ALA A 189 -4.98 12.03 -5.52
N TYR A 190 -5.23 12.37 -4.27
CA TYR A 190 -4.69 13.57 -3.62
C TYR A 190 -3.64 13.23 -2.57
N CYS A 191 -2.54 13.97 -2.58
CA CYS A 191 -1.46 13.81 -1.62
C CYS A 191 -1.70 14.68 -0.39
N TYR A 192 -1.62 14.08 0.78
CA TYR A 192 -1.39 14.81 2.01
C TYR A 192 0.11 15.10 2.13
N ASN A 193 0.49 16.39 2.09
CA ASN A 193 1.89 16.81 1.92
C ASN A 193 2.68 16.78 3.25
N GLU A 194 2.59 15.68 3.99
CA GLU A 194 3.44 15.37 5.15
C GLU A 194 3.86 13.90 5.11
N PRO A 195 5.04 13.55 5.66
CA PRO A 195 5.52 12.18 5.70
C PRO A 195 4.82 11.40 6.81
N LEU A 196 3.67 10.78 6.47
CA LEU A 196 2.86 10.03 7.42
C LEU A 196 3.18 8.54 7.47
N ALA A 197 4.16 8.07 6.69
CA ALA A 197 4.55 6.68 6.63
C ALA A 197 6.08 6.53 6.52
N LYS A 198 6.59 5.38 6.97
CA LYS A 198 8.01 5.02 6.96
C LYS A 198 8.17 3.73 6.18
N TYR A 199 8.76 3.82 4.98
CA TYR A 199 9.02 2.70 4.08
C TYR A 199 10.33 2.02 4.45
N ARG A 200 10.29 0.72 4.78
CA ARG A 200 11.49 -0.03 5.14
C ARG A 200 12.24 -0.46 3.89
N PHE A 201 13.56 -0.17 3.91
CA PHE A 201 14.46 -0.54 2.82
C PHE A 201 15.60 -1.41 3.38
N TYR A 202 15.65 -2.67 2.94
CA TYR A 202 16.68 -3.63 3.35
C TYR A 202 17.06 -4.57 2.20
N SER A 203 18.20 -5.23 2.33
CA SER A 203 18.69 -6.22 1.36
C SER A 203 17.78 -7.47 1.41
N GLY A 204 17.10 -7.79 0.32
CA GLY A 204 16.16 -8.93 0.23
C GLY A 204 14.69 -8.53 -0.03
N SER A 205 14.38 -7.23 -0.05
CA SER A 205 13.03 -6.77 -0.41
C SER A 205 12.63 -7.17 -1.83
N LEU A 206 11.36 -7.54 -2.03
CA LEU A 206 10.80 -7.99 -3.32
C LEU A 206 10.93 -6.98 -4.46
N SER A 207 11.22 -5.71 -4.16
CA SER A 207 11.30 -4.61 -5.13
C SER A 207 12.69 -4.39 -5.75
N SER A 208 13.71 -5.17 -5.37
CA SER A 208 15.13 -4.92 -5.73
C SER A 208 15.45 -5.10 -7.21
N ASN A 209 14.80 -6.00 -7.94
CA ASN A 209 15.10 -6.29 -9.34
C ASN A 209 14.31 -5.38 -10.31
N LYS A 210 15.00 -4.36 -10.85
CA LYS A 210 14.42 -3.34 -11.74
C LYS A 210 13.93 -3.88 -13.07
N PHE A 211 14.64 -4.85 -13.65
CA PHE A 211 14.28 -5.42 -14.95
C PHE A 211 12.97 -6.22 -14.83
N VAL A 212 12.88 -7.07 -13.81
CA VAL A 212 11.65 -7.80 -13.51
C VAL A 212 10.49 -6.83 -13.24
N ALA A 213 10.74 -5.75 -12.47
CA ALA A 213 9.73 -4.73 -12.22
C ALA A 213 9.20 -4.07 -13.51
N ALA A 214 10.09 -3.77 -14.48
CA ALA A 214 9.71 -3.20 -15.78
C ALA A 214 8.87 -4.19 -16.62
N MET A 215 9.23 -5.48 -16.63
CA MET A 215 8.45 -6.53 -17.30
C MET A 215 7.00 -6.59 -16.75
N TYR A 216 6.83 -6.51 -15.43
CA TYR A 216 5.48 -6.50 -14.83
C TYR A 216 4.70 -5.24 -15.15
N VAL A 217 5.35 -4.08 -15.33
CA VAL A 217 4.70 -2.86 -15.81
C VAL A 217 4.24 -3.01 -17.25
N TRP A 218 5.05 -3.62 -18.12
CA TRP A 218 4.64 -3.94 -19.48
C TRP A 218 3.41 -4.88 -19.51
N LYS A 219 3.47 -5.95 -18.71
CA LYS A 219 2.36 -6.90 -18.54
C LYS A 219 1.09 -6.20 -18.03
N LEU A 220 1.23 -5.30 -17.05
CA LEU A 220 0.12 -4.49 -16.54
C LEU A 220 -0.53 -3.68 -17.67
N TYR A 221 0.25 -2.98 -18.51
CA TYR A 221 -0.31 -2.19 -19.62
C TYR A 221 -1.02 -3.04 -20.67
N ARG A 222 -0.47 -4.20 -21.00
CA ARG A 222 -1.00 -5.03 -22.09
C ARG A 222 -2.13 -5.96 -21.63
N GLU A 223 -2.02 -6.57 -20.48
CA GLU A 223 -2.96 -7.61 -20.04
C GLU A 223 -4.05 -7.06 -19.11
N ILE A 224 -3.71 -6.15 -18.19
CA ILE A 224 -4.66 -5.62 -17.20
C ILE A 224 -5.36 -4.37 -17.73
N GLU A 225 -4.58 -3.39 -18.21
CA GLU A 225 -5.11 -2.13 -18.73
C GLU A 225 -5.59 -2.24 -20.19
N LYS A 226 -5.20 -3.30 -20.90
CA LYS A 226 -5.55 -3.60 -22.31
C LYS A 226 -5.26 -2.43 -23.26
N LEU A 227 -4.17 -1.68 -22.98
CA LEU A 227 -3.77 -0.57 -23.86
C LEU A 227 -3.35 -1.11 -25.23
N SER A 228 -3.63 -0.32 -26.29
CA SER A 228 -3.09 -0.62 -27.62
C SER A 228 -1.56 -0.63 -27.58
N LEU A 229 -0.90 -1.33 -28.52
CA LEU A 229 0.57 -1.46 -28.54
C LEU A 229 1.25 -0.07 -28.54
N ALA A 230 0.77 0.86 -29.37
CA ALA A 230 1.31 2.23 -29.44
C ALA A 230 1.20 2.98 -28.11
N LYS A 231 0.03 2.92 -27.43
CA LYS A 231 -0.16 3.53 -26.11
C LYS A 231 0.71 2.86 -25.04
N ALA A 232 0.77 1.52 -25.04
CA ALA A 232 1.61 0.78 -24.09
C ALA A 232 3.08 1.15 -24.25
N LEU A 233 3.58 1.22 -25.49
CA LEU A 233 4.96 1.61 -25.77
C LEU A 233 5.25 3.06 -25.32
N TYR A 234 4.34 4.00 -25.64
CA TYR A 234 4.47 5.40 -25.19
C TYR A 234 4.60 5.53 -23.66
N TYR A 235 3.69 4.88 -22.92
CA TYR A 235 3.73 4.95 -21.45
C TYR A 235 4.92 4.18 -20.86
N PHE A 236 5.32 3.07 -21.47
CA PHE A 236 6.46 2.29 -21.02
C PHE A 236 7.78 3.04 -21.17
N VAL A 237 8.00 3.71 -22.31
CA VAL A 237 9.18 4.57 -22.51
C VAL A 237 9.22 5.69 -21.46
N ASN A 238 8.07 6.37 -21.22
CA ASN A 238 7.98 7.39 -20.16
C ASN A 238 8.30 6.79 -18.76
N TYR A 239 7.77 5.61 -18.46
CA TYR A 239 8.04 4.92 -17.20
C TYR A 239 9.54 4.65 -17.01
N VAL A 240 10.21 4.16 -18.02
CA VAL A 240 11.66 3.88 -18.00
C VAL A 240 12.44 5.18 -17.78
N ILE A 241 12.17 6.23 -18.57
CA ILE A 241 12.86 7.53 -18.45
C ILE A 241 12.68 8.12 -17.04
N ILE A 242 11.46 8.20 -16.54
CA ILE A 242 11.17 8.74 -15.21
C ILE A 242 11.83 7.91 -14.12
N SER A 243 11.85 6.59 -14.27
CA SER A 243 12.53 5.71 -13.33
C SER A 243 14.04 5.99 -13.28
N PHE A 244 14.70 6.18 -14.42
CA PHE A 244 16.12 6.57 -14.49
C PHE A 244 16.40 7.90 -13.78
N ILE A 245 15.56 8.92 -14.02
CA ILE A 245 15.71 10.25 -13.39
C ILE A 245 15.57 10.19 -11.87
N LYS A 246 14.60 9.40 -11.38
CA LYS A 246 14.37 9.21 -9.92
C LYS A 246 15.52 8.53 -9.20
N TYR A 247 16.33 7.73 -9.88
CA TYR A 247 17.46 7.01 -9.28
C TYR A 247 18.79 7.76 -9.33
N LYS A 248 18.87 8.86 -10.09
CA LYS A 248 20.06 9.74 -10.11
C LYS A 248 20.05 10.83 -9.03
N LYS A 249 18.92 10.96 -8.32
CA LYS A 249 18.76 11.80 -7.11
C LYS A 249 18.70 10.91 -5.87
#